data_d65060447ef52d5a2bd8efb090fbeace
#
_entry.id   d65060447ef52d5a2bd8efb090fbeace
#
_cell.length_a   1.000
_cell.length_b   1.000
_cell.length_c   1.000
_cell.angle_alpha   90.00
_cell.angle_beta   90.00
_cell.angle_gamma   90.00
#
_symmetry.space_group_name_H-M   'P 1'
#
loop_
_entity.id
_entity.type
_entity.pdbx_description
1 polymer ?
#
loop_
_entity_poly.entity_id
_entity_poly.type
_entity_poly.pdbx_seq_one_letter_code
_entity_poly.pdbx_strand_id
1 'polypeptide(L)'
;MKDQKTYMPNDPGDIIGEEHWAKRGDIELFLFRRYSPVARARNPEKPVLFLVHGSSFSARTAYDLEIPDQGDYSLMRTFAGLGYDVWTMDHEGYGRSTHTEGFSYIADGVEDIKAAAPIVEGVTGKQEFSFFGSSSGALRAGGFANACPERVNKLVLAALVWTGKGSPTLAKRAERIDEWRGSNRRTVDEAAYLNIFNRDIQGLTIPELPAAAAAAEMANGGGSVPNGTYIDMCVNLPVVDPTKVNCPVMIFRGDHDGIATDEDVFGFFNALPNKDKQLVMVSGQAHNTTIGINRARFWHSLDGFLCMPGRVD
;
A
#
# COMPACT_ATOMS: atom_id res chain seq x y z
N MET A 1 12.71 17.00 18.91
CA MET A 1 12.79 16.22 17.65
C MET A 1 13.58 17.07 16.66
N LYS A 2 14.62 16.52 16.00
CA LYS A 2 15.26 17.23 14.89
C LYS A 2 14.22 17.36 13.79
N ASP A 3 14.03 18.59 13.27
CA ASP A 3 13.14 18.87 12.15
C ASP A 3 13.37 17.86 11.03
N GLN A 4 12.40 16.95 10.83
CA GLN A 4 12.35 16.23 9.57
C GLN A 4 12.08 17.29 8.51
N LYS A 5 13.03 17.50 7.59
CA LYS A 5 12.80 18.35 6.42
C LYS A 5 11.46 17.95 5.83
N THR A 6 10.56 18.92 5.73
CA THR A 6 9.29 18.76 5.04
C THR A 6 9.61 18.20 3.65
N TYR A 7 9.10 17.01 3.32
CA TYR A 7 9.36 16.36 2.03
C TYR A 7 8.61 17.07 0.90
N MET A 8 7.60 17.86 1.26
CA MET A 8 6.82 18.66 0.32
C MET A 8 7.66 19.76 -0.33
N PRO A 9 7.53 19.96 -1.64
CA PRO A 9 8.16 21.11 -2.31
C PRO A 9 7.60 22.43 -1.78
N ASN A 10 8.42 23.47 -1.83
CA ASN A 10 7.95 24.83 -1.62
C ASN A 10 6.96 25.17 -2.74
N ASP A 11 5.74 25.60 -2.38
CA ASP A 11 4.67 25.95 -3.33
C ASP A 11 4.26 24.82 -4.30
N PRO A 12 3.60 23.76 -3.80
CA PRO A 12 3.07 22.69 -4.64
C PRO A 12 1.85 23.15 -5.47
N GLY A 13 1.31 24.34 -5.23
CA GLY A 13 -0.02 24.76 -5.67
C GLY A 13 -1.13 24.00 -4.91
N ASP A 14 -2.37 24.19 -5.35
CA ASP A 14 -3.51 23.50 -4.76
C ASP A 14 -3.44 21.99 -5.03
N ILE A 15 -3.61 21.20 -3.97
CA ILE A 15 -3.71 19.74 -4.05
C ILE A 15 -5.18 19.34 -4.03
N ILE A 16 -5.67 18.92 -5.18
CA ILE A 16 -7.07 18.56 -5.41
C ILE A 16 -7.31 17.11 -5.00
N GLY A 17 -8.46 16.84 -4.38
CA GLY A 17 -8.97 15.50 -4.10
C GLY A 17 -10.22 15.22 -4.93
N GLU A 18 -10.28 14.06 -5.57
CA GLU A 18 -11.43 13.62 -6.37
C GLU A 18 -11.85 12.20 -6.00
N GLU A 19 -13.15 11.97 -5.98
CA GLU A 19 -13.75 10.67 -5.72
C GLU A 19 -14.26 10.06 -7.02
N HIS A 20 -13.95 8.77 -7.21
CA HIS A 20 -14.41 8.00 -8.36
C HIS A 20 -14.94 6.64 -7.90
N TRP A 21 -15.62 5.95 -8.80
CA TRP A 21 -16.19 4.64 -8.53
C TRP A 21 -15.96 3.70 -9.70
N ALA A 22 -15.59 2.46 -9.38
CA ALA A 22 -15.55 1.34 -10.32
C ALA A 22 -16.58 0.29 -9.91
N LYS A 23 -16.92 -0.62 -10.84
CA LYS A 23 -17.82 -1.73 -10.57
C LYS A 23 -17.19 -3.06 -10.95
N ARG A 24 -17.33 -4.04 -10.05
CA ARG A 24 -17.00 -5.44 -10.28
C ARG A 24 -18.27 -6.27 -10.02
N GLY A 25 -19.06 -6.52 -11.08
CA GLY A 25 -20.42 -7.05 -10.91
C GLY A 25 -21.30 -6.09 -10.08
N ASP A 26 -21.85 -6.59 -8.98
CA ASP A 26 -22.68 -5.80 -8.05
C ASP A 26 -21.88 -5.06 -6.98
N ILE A 27 -20.56 -5.19 -6.98
CA ILE A 27 -19.65 -4.54 -6.02
C ILE A 27 -19.26 -3.17 -6.55
N GLU A 28 -19.55 -2.13 -5.81
CA GLU A 28 -19.06 -0.77 -6.05
C GLU A 28 -17.75 -0.56 -5.27
N LEU A 29 -16.72 -0.12 -5.98
CA LEU A 29 -15.37 0.09 -5.46
C LEU A 29 -15.08 1.58 -5.42
N PHE A 30 -14.78 2.09 -4.24
CA PHE A 30 -14.44 3.50 -4.03
C PHE A 30 -12.98 3.74 -4.41
N LEU A 31 -12.74 4.75 -5.29
CA LEU A 31 -11.42 5.24 -5.65
C LEU A 31 -11.26 6.68 -5.18
N PHE A 32 -10.05 7.03 -4.77
CA PHE A 32 -9.70 8.38 -4.40
C PHE A 32 -8.42 8.83 -5.11
N ARG A 33 -8.43 10.04 -5.65
CA ARG A 33 -7.35 10.67 -6.40
C ARG A 33 -6.85 11.92 -5.68
N ARG A 34 -5.52 12.12 -5.64
CA ARG A 34 -4.88 13.39 -5.27
C ARG A 34 -3.92 13.82 -6.38
N TYR A 35 -4.01 15.08 -6.79
CA TYR A 35 -3.07 15.66 -7.74
C TYR A 35 -2.97 17.18 -7.57
N SER A 36 -1.86 17.76 -8.06
CA SER A 36 -1.71 19.19 -8.20
C SER A 36 -1.53 19.56 -9.67
N PRO A 37 -2.44 20.35 -10.27
CA PRO A 37 -2.28 20.80 -11.66
C PRO A 37 -0.96 21.55 -11.89
N VAL A 38 -0.56 22.38 -10.92
CA VAL A 38 0.67 23.18 -10.99
C VAL A 38 1.91 22.28 -10.93
N ALA A 39 1.97 21.37 -9.97
CA ALA A 39 3.11 20.47 -9.82
C ALA A 39 3.22 19.50 -11.02
N ARG A 40 2.10 18.99 -11.54
CA ARG A 40 2.08 18.14 -12.74
C ARG A 40 2.53 18.87 -14.00
N ALA A 41 2.14 20.13 -14.17
CA ALA A 41 2.60 20.92 -15.33
C ALA A 41 4.12 21.17 -15.31
N ARG A 42 4.73 21.24 -14.12
CA ARG A 42 6.18 21.36 -13.94
C ARG A 42 6.93 20.03 -14.10
N ASN A 43 6.24 18.90 -13.90
CA ASN A 43 6.81 17.54 -13.91
C ASN A 43 5.93 16.59 -14.75
N PRO A 44 5.79 16.82 -16.06
CA PRO A 44 4.87 16.06 -16.91
C PRO A 44 5.27 14.59 -17.09
N GLU A 45 6.54 14.27 -16.82
CA GLU A 45 7.08 12.91 -16.88
C GLU A 45 6.71 12.03 -15.67
N LYS A 46 6.25 12.64 -14.57
CA LYS A 46 5.85 11.87 -13.40
C LYS A 46 4.69 10.93 -13.73
N PRO A 47 4.77 9.65 -13.32
CA PRO A 47 3.74 8.68 -13.66
C PRO A 47 2.46 8.87 -12.86
N VAL A 48 1.41 8.14 -13.28
CA VAL A 48 0.30 7.80 -12.41
C VAL A 48 0.82 6.81 -11.36
N LEU A 49 0.58 7.11 -10.08
CA LEU A 49 0.95 6.27 -8.95
C LEU A 49 -0.30 5.68 -8.29
N PHE A 50 -0.47 4.37 -8.39
CA PHE A 50 -1.59 3.65 -7.78
C PHE A 50 -1.14 2.96 -6.49
N LEU A 51 -1.77 3.32 -5.37
CA LEU A 51 -1.46 2.83 -4.03
C LEU A 51 -2.44 1.73 -3.61
N VAL A 52 -1.92 0.57 -3.19
CA VAL A 52 -2.70 -0.61 -2.82
C VAL A 52 -2.53 -0.91 -1.33
N HIS A 53 -3.59 -0.73 -0.55
CA HIS A 53 -3.57 -0.84 0.91
C HIS A 53 -3.45 -2.29 1.41
N GLY A 54 -2.95 -2.42 2.65
CA GLY A 54 -2.81 -3.69 3.35
C GLY A 54 -4.08 -4.14 4.08
N SER A 55 -3.92 -5.15 4.95
CA SER A 55 -5.04 -5.91 5.54
C SER A 55 -5.86 -5.16 6.59
N SER A 56 -5.34 -4.09 7.20
CA SER A 56 -5.94 -3.50 8.41
C SER A 56 -6.33 -2.04 8.26
N PHE A 57 -6.30 -1.52 7.06
CA PHE A 57 -6.57 -0.11 6.77
C PHE A 57 -7.41 -0.01 5.50
N SER A 58 -8.36 0.94 5.47
CA SER A 58 -8.90 1.45 4.22
C SER A 58 -7.86 2.32 3.51
N ALA A 59 -8.11 2.60 2.26
CA ALA A 59 -7.15 3.30 1.39
C ALA A 59 -6.74 4.68 1.93
N ARG A 60 -7.71 5.50 2.34
CA ARG A 60 -7.42 6.84 2.85
C ARG A 60 -6.76 6.82 4.22
N THR A 61 -7.15 5.89 5.09
CA THR A 61 -6.46 5.70 6.38
C THR A 61 -5.00 5.30 6.18
N ALA A 62 -4.70 4.47 5.18
CA ALA A 62 -3.34 4.04 4.89
C ALA A 62 -2.46 5.13 4.26
N TYR A 63 -3.04 5.98 3.39
CA TYR A 63 -2.24 6.81 2.48
C TYR A 63 -2.60 8.29 2.45
N ASP A 64 -3.74 8.69 2.99
CA ASP A 64 -4.21 10.08 3.02
C ASP A 64 -4.59 10.52 4.44
N LEU A 65 -3.90 9.99 5.46
CA LEU A 65 -4.14 10.31 6.86
C LEU A 65 -3.67 11.74 7.15
N GLU A 66 -4.51 12.51 7.81
CA GLU A 66 -4.18 13.83 8.35
C GLU A 66 -4.23 13.77 9.87
N ILE A 67 -3.15 14.21 10.53
CA ILE A 67 -3.05 14.28 11.97
C ILE A 67 -2.77 15.74 12.33
N PRO A 68 -3.69 16.45 13.02
CA PRO A 68 -3.51 17.84 13.38
C PRO A 68 -2.17 18.08 14.09
N ASP A 69 -1.50 19.16 13.71
CA ASP A 69 -0.23 19.65 14.29
C ASP A 69 0.96 18.69 14.21
N GLN A 70 0.85 17.57 13.47
CA GLN A 70 1.90 16.54 13.36
C GLN A 70 2.65 16.54 12.02
N GLY A 71 2.43 17.55 11.17
CA GLY A 71 3.06 17.65 9.85
C GLY A 71 2.46 16.67 8.82
N ASP A 72 3.23 16.39 7.76
CA ASP A 72 2.74 15.59 6.64
C ASP A 72 2.70 14.09 6.98
N TYR A 73 1.50 13.54 7.10
CA TYR A 73 1.25 12.09 7.21
C TYR A 73 0.61 11.51 5.95
N SER A 74 0.07 12.36 5.06
CA SER A 74 -0.50 11.92 3.79
C SER A 74 0.58 11.71 2.73
N LEU A 75 0.85 10.45 2.40
CA LEU A 75 1.67 10.08 1.25
C LEU A 75 1.04 10.63 -0.05
N MET A 76 -0.29 10.57 -0.18
CA MET A 76 -0.98 11.05 -1.36
C MET A 76 -0.78 12.54 -1.59
N ARG A 77 -0.93 13.38 -0.56
CA ARG A 77 -0.70 14.84 -0.66
C ARG A 77 0.75 15.15 -1.01
N THR A 78 1.68 14.46 -0.33
CA THR A 78 3.11 14.66 -0.56
C THR A 78 3.49 14.35 -2.01
N PHE A 79 3.08 13.19 -2.53
CA PHE A 79 3.41 12.80 -3.90
C PHE A 79 2.64 13.62 -4.95
N ALA A 80 1.39 14.03 -4.68
CA ALA A 80 0.68 15.00 -5.53
C ALA A 80 1.45 16.33 -5.63
N GLY A 81 1.98 16.83 -4.51
CA GLY A 81 2.84 18.02 -4.48
C GLY A 81 4.15 17.86 -5.26
N LEU A 82 4.68 16.64 -5.36
CA LEU A 82 5.84 16.30 -6.20
C LEU A 82 5.49 16.16 -7.69
N GLY A 83 4.21 16.24 -8.09
CA GLY A 83 3.74 16.19 -9.46
C GLY A 83 3.22 14.84 -9.94
N TYR A 84 3.08 13.86 -9.03
CA TYR A 84 2.40 12.60 -9.38
C TYR A 84 0.88 12.79 -9.48
N ASP A 85 0.25 11.93 -10.26
CA ASP A 85 -1.19 11.70 -10.23
C ASP A 85 -1.43 10.49 -9.34
N VAL A 86 -1.86 10.72 -8.09
CA VAL A 86 -1.86 9.68 -7.05
C VAL A 86 -3.26 9.13 -6.86
N TRP A 87 -3.40 7.84 -7.03
CA TRP A 87 -4.64 7.10 -6.90
C TRP A 87 -4.56 6.04 -5.82
N THR A 88 -5.68 5.77 -5.21
CA THR A 88 -5.87 4.63 -4.31
C THR A 88 -7.31 4.14 -4.40
N MET A 89 -7.59 2.96 -3.86
CA MET A 89 -8.93 2.41 -3.80
C MET A 89 -9.16 1.65 -2.51
N ASP A 90 -10.40 1.62 -2.06
CA ASP A 90 -10.85 0.66 -1.08
C ASP A 90 -11.22 -0.65 -1.80
N HIS A 91 -10.61 -1.76 -1.39
CA HIS A 91 -10.99 -3.08 -1.85
C HIS A 91 -12.38 -3.47 -1.33
N GLU A 92 -13.02 -4.49 -1.96
CA GLU A 92 -14.26 -5.07 -1.43
C GLU A 92 -14.18 -5.28 0.07
N GLY A 93 -15.20 -4.83 0.79
CA GLY A 93 -15.31 -4.97 2.25
C GLY A 93 -14.51 -3.95 3.04
N TYR A 94 -13.73 -3.07 2.42
CA TYR A 94 -12.97 -2.00 3.09
C TYR A 94 -13.60 -0.64 2.84
N GLY A 95 -13.39 0.27 3.79
CA GLY A 95 -13.70 1.68 3.64
C GLY A 95 -15.10 1.92 3.11
N ARG A 96 -15.19 2.67 2.02
CA ARG A 96 -16.43 3.06 1.35
C ARG A 96 -16.89 2.12 0.24
N SER A 97 -16.09 1.11 -0.11
CA SER A 97 -16.49 0.07 -1.06
C SER A 97 -17.59 -0.82 -0.48
N THR A 98 -18.33 -1.52 -1.35
CA THR A 98 -19.39 -2.43 -0.93
C THR A 98 -18.87 -3.44 0.08
N HIS A 99 -19.54 -3.53 1.23
CA HIS A 99 -19.30 -4.55 2.25
C HIS A 99 -20.19 -5.76 1.94
N THR A 100 -19.55 -6.88 1.64
CA THR A 100 -20.23 -8.15 1.35
C THR A 100 -20.06 -9.12 2.51
N GLU A 101 -20.70 -10.29 2.43
CA GLU A 101 -20.47 -11.44 3.31
C GLU A 101 -19.18 -12.21 2.93
N GLY A 102 -18.46 -11.75 1.89
CA GLY A 102 -17.20 -12.32 1.45
C GLY A 102 -16.03 -11.98 2.39
N PHE A 103 -14.91 -12.65 2.18
CA PHE A 103 -13.70 -12.51 2.99
C PHE A 103 -12.68 -11.51 2.41
N SER A 104 -12.83 -11.06 1.15
CA SER A 104 -11.88 -10.22 0.43
C SER A 104 -10.45 -10.79 0.45
N TYR A 105 -10.28 -11.93 -0.19
CA TYR A 105 -8.99 -12.58 -0.37
C TYR A 105 -8.04 -11.75 -1.24
N ILE A 106 -6.77 -12.16 -1.35
CA ILE A 106 -5.79 -11.49 -2.21
C ILE A 106 -6.27 -11.52 -3.68
N ALA A 107 -6.81 -12.65 -4.13
CA ALA A 107 -7.33 -12.80 -5.49
C ALA A 107 -8.51 -11.84 -5.78
N ASP A 108 -9.43 -11.65 -4.82
CA ASP A 108 -10.52 -10.68 -4.96
C ASP A 108 -9.97 -9.26 -5.14
N GLY A 109 -8.94 -8.90 -4.37
CA GLY A 109 -8.28 -7.60 -4.50
C GLY A 109 -7.55 -7.40 -5.84
N VAL A 110 -7.08 -8.47 -6.50
CA VAL A 110 -6.55 -8.40 -7.87
C VAL A 110 -7.68 -8.06 -8.86
N GLU A 111 -8.84 -8.70 -8.71
CA GLU A 111 -10.00 -8.41 -9.56
C GLU A 111 -10.56 -6.98 -9.31
N ASP A 112 -10.48 -6.48 -8.06
CA ASP A 112 -10.82 -5.09 -7.76
C ASP A 112 -9.93 -4.11 -8.51
N ILE A 113 -8.60 -4.34 -8.53
CA ILE A 113 -7.65 -3.49 -9.27
C ILE A 113 -7.95 -3.56 -10.78
N LYS A 114 -8.28 -4.74 -11.32
CA LYS A 114 -8.68 -4.87 -12.73
C LYS A 114 -9.92 -4.04 -13.07
N ALA A 115 -10.89 -3.97 -12.15
CA ALA A 115 -12.08 -3.14 -12.33
C ALA A 115 -11.79 -1.64 -12.19
N ALA A 116 -10.84 -1.26 -11.34
CA ALA A 116 -10.44 0.12 -11.11
C ALA A 116 -9.57 0.71 -12.24
N ALA A 117 -8.71 -0.09 -12.85
CA ALA A 117 -7.74 0.37 -13.85
C ALA A 117 -8.38 1.12 -15.05
N PRO A 118 -9.51 0.69 -15.64
CA PRO A 118 -10.19 1.45 -16.71
C PRO A 118 -10.70 2.82 -16.27
N ILE A 119 -11.08 2.99 -15.01
CA ILE A 119 -11.52 4.30 -14.48
C ILE A 119 -10.33 5.26 -14.45
N VAL A 120 -9.19 4.81 -13.93
CA VAL A 120 -7.95 5.59 -13.89
C VAL A 120 -7.48 5.94 -15.32
N GLU A 121 -7.51 4.99 -16.24
CA GLU A 121 -7.19 5.20 -17.67
C GLU A 121 -8.09 6.26 -18.29
N GLY A 122 -9.41 6.17 -18.08
CA GLY A 122 -10.39 7.12 -18.63
C GLY A 122 -10.17 8.55 -18.13
N VAL A 123 -9.71 8.73 -16.90
CA VAL A 123 -9.46 10.06 -16.32
C VAL A 123 -8.09 10.61 -16.70
N THR A 124 -7.07 9.76 -16.73
CA THR A 124 -5.67 10.18 -16.92
C THR A 124 -5.16 10.07 -18.34
N GLY A 125 -5.82 9.27 -19.17
CA GLY A 125 -5.37 8.90 -20.53
C GLY A 125 -4.13 7.98 -20.53
N LYS A 126 -3.73 7.45 -19.37
CA LYS A 126 -2.57 6.55 -19.24
C LYS A 126 -3.06 5.10 -19.10
N GLN A 127 -2.43 4.19 -19.83
CA GLN A 127 -2.74 2.76 -19.82
C GLN A 127 -1.87 1.99 -18.81
N GLU A 128 -0.67 2.51 -18.55
CA GLU A 128 0.28 1.93 -17.60
C GLU A 128 0.40 2.81 -16.36
N PHE A 129 0.45 2.19 -15.20
CA PHE A 129 0.60 2.85 -13.91
C PHE A 129 1.83 2.32 -13.17
N SER A 130 2.42 3.15 -12.32
CA SER A 130 3.34 2.68 -11.30
C SER A 130 2.53 2.28 -10.07
N PHE A 131 2.78 1.08 -9.56
CA PHE A 131 2.08 0.56 -8.39
C PHE A 131 2.96 0.58 -7.15
N PHE A 132 2.36 0.93 -6.04
CA PHE A 132 2.92 0.71 -4.71
C PHE A 132 1.93 -0.10 -3.87
N GLY A 133 2.37 -1.22 -3.33
CA GLY A 133 1.61 -2.02 -2.38
C GLY A 133 2.39 -2.27 -1.09
N SER A 134 1.69 -2.27 0.05
CA SER A 134 2.27 -2.57 1.36
C SER A 134 1.61 -3.79 1.99
N SER A 135 2.42 -4.71 2.54
CA SER A 135 1.94 -5.94 3.20
C SER A 135 1.06 -6.79 2.26
N SER A 136 -0.19 -7.12 2.62
CA SER A 136 -1.12 -7.79 1.70
C SER A 136 -1.43 -6.96 0.45
N GLY A 137 -1.29 -5.63 0.50
CA GLY A 137 -1.36 -4.77 -0.69
C GLY A 137 -0.20 -5.03 -1.65
N ALA A 138 0.98 -5.40 -1.16
CA ALA A 138 2.09 -5.85 -2.01
C ALA A 138 1.74 -7.15 -2.76
N LEU A 139 1.02 -8.06 -2.10
CA LEU A 139 0.54 -9.30 -2.74
C LEU A 139 -0.53 -9.01 -3.80
N ARG A 140 -1.47 -8.10 -3.52
CA ARG A 140 -2.49 -7.67 -4.49
C ARG A 140 -1.86 -6.99 -5.71
N ALA A 141 -0.93 -6.04 -5.48
CA ALA A 141 -0.21 -5.36 -6.55
C ALA A 141 0.66 -6.32 -7.37
N GLY A 142 1.36 -7.25 -6.71
CA GLY A 142 2.14 -8.30 -7.37
C GLY A 142 1.26 -9.27 -8.15
N GLY A 143 0.13 -9.67 -7.60
CA GLY A 143 -0.88 -10.49 -8.29
C GLY A 143 -1.46 -9.79 -9.52
N PHE A 144 -1.72 -8.49 -9.43
CA PHE A 144 -2.14 -7.70 -10.58
C PHE A 144 -1.04 -7.63 -11.66
N ALA A 145 0.22 -7.45 -11.27
CA ALA A 145 1.36 -7.47 -12.21
C ALA A 145 1.54 -8.84 -12.87
N ASN A 146 1.18 -9.95 -12.20
CA ASN A 146 1.15 -11.28 -12.83
C ASN A 146 -0.01 -11.42 -13.83
N ALA A 147 -1.16 -10.82 -13.55
CA ALA A 147 -2.38 -10.97 -14.35
C ALA A 147 -2.46 -9.98 -15.52
N CYS A 148 -1.92 -8.77 -15.37
CA CYS A 148 -2.01 -7.66 -16.31
C CYS A 148 -0.64 -6.95 -16.44
N PRO A 149 0.45 -7.66 -16.85
CA PRO A 149 1.80 -7.10 -16.86
C PRO A 149 1.94 -5.88 -17.79
N GLU A 150 1.12 -5.79 -18.83
CA GLU A 150 1.08 -4.68 -19.79
C GLU A 150 0.56 -3.36 -19.19
N ARG A 151 -0.03 -3.42 -18.00
CA ARG A 151 -0.56 -2.24 -17.29
C ARG A 151 0.37 -1.71 -16.20
N VAL A 152 1.52 -2.36 -15.99
CA VAL A 152 2.42 -2.04 -14.88
C VAL A 152 3.73 -1.47 -15.40
N ASN A 153 3.90 -0.16 -15.23
CA ASN A 153 5.14 0.55 -15.56
C ASN A 153 6.27 0.20 -14.58
N LYS A 154 6.03 0.39 -13.28
CA LYS A 154 6.96 0.04 -12.19
C LYS A 154 6.17 -0.53 -11.00
N LEU A 155 6.81 -1.42 -10.25
CA LEU A 155 6.19 -2.07 -9.09
C LEU A 155 7.03 -1.86 -7.83
N VAL A 156 6.41 -1.32 -6.79
CA VAL A 156 7.04 -1.16 -5.46
C VAL A 156 6.30 -2.01 -4.44
N LEU A 157 7.02 -2.91 -3.80
CA LEU A 157 6.50 -3.87 -2.84
C LEU A 157 7.14 -3.61 -1.46
N ALA A 158 6.42 -2.95 -0.56
CA ALA A 158 6.90 -2.73 0.79
C ALA A 158 6.34 -3.79 1.75
N ALA A 159 7.16 -4.20 2.72
CA ALA A 159 6.78 -5.18 3.73
C ALA A 159 6.19 -6.46 3.09
N LEU A 160 6.80 -6.91 1.98
CA LEU A 160 6.35 -8.04 1.18
C LEU A 160 6.52 -9.35 1.94
N VAL A 161 5.45 -10.12 2.01
CA VAL A 161 5.45 -11.49 2.52
C VAL A 161 5.17 -12.44 1.35
N TRP A 162 6.20 -13.10 0.86
CA TRP A 162 6.07 -13.98 -0.31
C TRP A 162 5.58 -15.38 0.07
N THR A 163 6.36 -16.10 0.87
CA THR A 163 6.03 -17.45 1.35
C THR A 163 5.61 -17.44 2.82
N GLY A 164 5.93 -16.39 3.55
CA GLY A 164 5.72 -16.27 4.99
C GLY A 164 6.71 -17.09 5.82
N LYS A 165 7.71 -17.71 5.20
CA LYS A 165 8.68 -18.56 5.87
C LYS A 165 9.47 -17.78 6.92
N GLY A 166 9.54 -18.33 8.13
CA GLY A 166 10.26 -17.75 9.24
C GLY A 166 9.56 -16.55 9.91
N SER A 167 8.34 -16.17 9.49
CA SER A 167 7.59 -15.06 10.08
C SER A 167 6.99 -15.42 11.44
N PRO A 168 7.46 -14.85 12.56
CA PRO A 168 6.90 -15.14 13.88
C PRO A 168 5.47 -14.63 14.01
N THR A 169 5.15 -13.50 13.36
CA THR A 169 3.80 -12.94 13.39
C THR A 169 2.81 -13.82 12.63
N LEU A 170 3.18 -14.38 11.48
CA LEU A 170 2.29 -15.28 10.75
C LEU A 170 2.11 -16.62 11.46
N ALA A 171 3.16 -17.16 12.06
CA ALA A 171 3.06 -18.38 12.88
C ALA A 171 2.04 -18.18 14.01
N LYS A 172 2.17 -17.10 14.80
CA LYS A 172 1.23 -16.76 15.87
C LYS A 172 -0.19 -16.49 15.36
N ARG A 173 -0.33 -15.89 14.18
CA ARG A 173 -1.65 -15.64 13.55
C ARG A 173 -2.29 -16.93 13.07
N ALA A 174 -1.51 -17.88 12.57
CA ALA A 174 -1.98 -19.19 12.12
C ALA A 174 -2.56 -20.04 13.25
N GLU A 175 -2.11 -19.86 14.51
CA GLU A 175 -2.70 -20.51 15.69
C GLU A 175 -4.19 -20.13 15.88
N ARG A 176 -4.61 -19.01 15.30
CA ARG A 176 -5.99 -18.50 15.38
C ARG A 176 -6.73 -18.62 14.04
N ILE A 177 -6.34 -19.54 13.17
CA ILE A 177 -6.90 -19.66 11.82
C ILE A 177 -8.41 -19.92 11.82
N ASP A 178 -8.90 -20.69 12.77
CA ASP A 178 -10.34 -21.01 12.88
C ASP A 178 -11.18 -19.79 13.27
N GLU A 179 -10.62 -18.85 14.04
CA GLU A 179 -11.28 -17.58 14.35
C GLU A 179 -11.41 -16.72 13.08
N TRP A 180 -10.34 -16.65 12.28
CA TRP A 180 -10.35 -15.89 11.02
C TRP A 180 -11.32 -16.50 9.98
N ARG A 181 -11.48 -17.82 9.99
CA ARG A 181 -12.44 -18.52 9.12
C ARG A 181 -13.87 -18.45 9.66
N GLY A 182 -14.03 -18.34 10.96
CA GLY A 182 -15.33 -18.25 11.65
C GLY A 182 -16.04 -16.91 11.51
N SER A 183 -15.33 -15.86 11.09
CA SER A 183 -15.89 -14.53 10.84
C SER A 183 -15.25 -13.90 9.62
N ASN A 184 -16.06 -13.34 8.73
CA ASN A 184 -15.54 -12.67 7.54
C ASN A 184 -14.88 -11.32 7.87
N ARG A 185 -15.08 -10.75 9.06
CA ARG A 185 -14.57 -9.43 9.47
C ARG A 185 -13.99 -9.43 10.88
N ARG A 186 -13.10 -8.48 11.14
CA ARG A 186 -12.55 -8.15 12.46
C ARG A 186 -12.61 -6.64 12.71
N THR A 187 -12.74 -6.26 13.98
CA THR A 187 -12.69 -4.87 14.42
C THR A 187 -11.28 -4.29 14.30
N VAL A 188 -11.21 -3.02 13.91
CA VAL A 188 -10.00 -2.18 13.87
C VAL A 188 -10.30 -0.87 14.61
N ASP A 189 -10.17 -0.91 15.92
CA ASP A 189 -10.31 0.22 16.84
C ASP A 189 -8.93 0.76 17.28
N GLU A 190 -8.91 1.75 18.16
CA GLU A 190 -7.68 2.34 18.69
C GLU A 190 -6.77 1.31 19.33
N ALA A 191 -7.34 0.35 20.11
CA ALA A 191 -6.56 -0.70 20.75
C ALA A 191 -5.93 -1.66 19.73
N ALA A 192 -6.66 -1.98 18.66
CA ALA A 192 -6.14 -2.78 17.56
C ALA A 192 -4.98 -2.05 16.85
N TYR A 193 -5.12 -0.75 16.58
CA TYR A 193 -4.05 0.05 15.96
C TYR A 193 -2.85 0.23 16.89
N LEU A 194 -3.06 0.47 18.17
CA LEU A 194 -1.97 0.52 19.14
C LEU A 194 -1.14 -0.78 19.12
N ASN A 195 -1.82 -1.93 19.08
CA ASN A 195 -1.16 -3.24 18.96
C ASN A 195 -0.44 -3.41 17.60
N ILE A 196 -1.05 -2.97 16.48
CA ILE A 196 -0.45 -3.05 15.14
C ILE A 196 0.84 -2.22 15.09
N PHE A 197 0.83 -0.99 15.59
CA PHE A 197 1.97 -0.09 15.51
C PHE A 197 3.12 -0.45 16.46
N ASN A 198 2.82 -1.07 17.60
CA ASN A 198 3.81 -1.48 18.60
C ASN A 198 4.22 -2.96 18.52
N ARG A 199 3.64 -3.73 17.58
CA ARG A 199 3.86 -5.18 17.47
C ARG A 199 5.33 -5.56 17.27
N ASP A 200 5.99 -4.86 16.38
CA ASP A 200 7.37 -5.20 15.98
C ASP A 200 8.39 -4.54 16.92
N ILE A 201 8.19 -3.25 17.19
CA ILE A 201 8.99 -2.45 18.11
C ILE A 201 8.20 -1.20 18.54
N GLN A 202 8.40 -0.76 19.77
CA GLN A 202 7.81 0.48 20.26
C GLN A 202 8.64 1.72 19.86
N GLY A 203 7.97 2.88 19.78
CA GLY A 203 8.63 4.18 19.59
C GLY A 203 8.91 4.54 18.11
N LEU A 204 8.47 3.75 17.14
CA LEU A 204 8.54 4.11 15.71
C LEU A 204 7.27 4.78 15.17
N THR A 205 6.32 5.10 16.04
CA THR A 205 5.12 5.89 15.72
C THR A 205 4.89 6.95 16.77
N ILE A 206 4.17 8.01 16.42
CA ILE A 206 3.76 9.03 17.40
C ILE A 206 2.59 8.50 18.24
N PRO A 207 2.43 8.97 19.50
CA PRO A 207 1.35 8.51 20.38
C PRO A 207 -0.06 8.74 19.84
N GLU A 208 -0.28 9.76 19.03
CA GLU A 208 -1.58 10.15 18.48
C GLU A 208 -2.02 9.26 17.30
N LEU A 209 -1.09 8.52 16.68
CA LEU A 209 -1.35 7.76 15.46
C LEU A 209 -2.44 6.69 15.62
N PRO A 210 -2.50 5.88 16.70
CA PRO A 210 -3.54 4.86 16.85
C PRO A 210 -4.95 5.45 16.90
N ALA A 211 -5.16 6.52 17.67
CA ALA A 211 -6.45 7.21 17.75
C ALA A 211 -6.84 7.86 16.42
N ALA A 212 -5.88 8.52 15.75
CA ALA A 212 -6.12 9.16 14.44
C ALA A 212 -6.48 8.12 13.37
N ALA A 213 -5.79 6.96 13.34
CA ALA A 213 -6.10 5.88 12.40
C ALA A 213 -7.49 5.28 12.66
N ALA A 214 -7.85 5.05 13.93
CA ALA A 214 -9.17 4.55 14.31
C ALA A 214 -10.29 5.52 13.92
N ALA A 215 -10.10 6.81 14.19
CA ALA A 215 -11.07 7.85 13.82
C ALA A 215 -11.25 7.95 12.28
N ALA A 216 -10.14 7.89 11.53
CA ALA A 216 -10.17 7.89 10.07
C ALA A 216 -10.88 6.65 9.51
N GLU A 217 -10.63 5.47 10.08
CA GLU A 217 -11.29 4.23 9.66
C GLU A 217 -12.79 4.25 9.94
N MET A 218 -13.19 4.74 11.11
CA MET A 218 -14.61 4.94 11.44
C MET A 218 -15.30 5.91 10.47
N ALA A 219 -14.63 7.00 10.11
CA ALA A 219 -15.16 7.98 9.15
C ALA A 219 -15.26 7.42 7.73
N ASN A 220 -14.38 6.50 7.34
CA ASN A 220 -14.29 5.95 5.99
C ASN A 220 -15.04 4.62 5.78
N GLY A 221 -15.44 3.90 6.83
CA GLY A 221 -16.08 2.60 6.58
C GLY A 221 -16.46 1.77 7.81
N GLY A 222 -16.46 2.37 8.99
CA GLY A 222 -17.11 1.77 10.15
C GLY A 222 -16.28 0.84 11.03
N GLY A 223 -14.96 0.93 11.01
CA GLY A 223 -14.09 0.32 12.04
C GLY A 223 -14.00 -1.20 12.02
N SER A 224 -14.25 -1.83 10.88
CA SER A 224 -13.99 -3.26 10.71
C SER A 224 -13.49 -3.57 9.30
N VAL A 225 -12.68 -4.62 9.17
CA VAL A 225 -12.04 -5.01 7.91
C VAL A 225 -12.14 -6.53 7.68
N PRO A 226 -12.11 -6.99 6.41
CA PRO A 226 -12.21 -8.40 6.06
C PRO A 226 -11.02 -9.24 6.57
N ASN A 227 -11.25 -10.55 6.74
CA ASN A 227 -10.26 -11.51 7.22
C ASN A 227 -9.54 -12.31 6.13
N GLY A 228 -9.98 -12.24 4.86
CA GLY A 228 -9.43 -13.08 3.79
C GLY A 228 -7.93 -12.94 3.59
N THR A 229 -7.40 -11.71 3.67
CA THR A 229 -5.94 -11.50 3.58
C THR A 229 -5.17 -12.14 4.74
N TYR A 230 -5.76 -12.23 5.95
CA TYR A 230 -5.15 -12.93 7.08
C TYR A 230 -5.13 -14.44 6.84
N ILE A 231 -6.22 -14.99 6.28
CA ILE A 231 -6.31 -16.40 5.92
C ILE A 231 -5.27 -16.72 4.83
N ASP A 232 -5.24 -15.94 3.74
CA ASP A 232 -4.29 -16.16 2.64
C ASP A 232 -2.84 -16.15 3.13
N MET A 233 -2.47 -15.13 3.92
CA MET A 233 -1.10 -14.99 4.42
C MET A 233 -0.70 -16.09 5.42
N CYS A 234 -1.66 -16.77 6.07
CA CYS A 234 -1.37 -17.87 6.96
C CYS A 234 -1.30 -19.24 6.28
N VAL A 235 -2.10 -19.48 5.21
CA VAL A 235 -2.30 -20.84 4.71
C VAL A 235 -2.24 -20.99 3.19
N ASN A 236 -2.24 -19.89 2.41
CA ASN A 236 -2.32 -19.95 0.94
C ASN A 236 -1.09 -19.38 0.22
N LEU A 237 -0.06 -18.92 0.96
CA LEU A 237 1.18 -18.42 0.33
C LEU A 237 1.98 -19.55 -0.33
N PRO A 238 2.68 -19.27 -1.45
CA PRO A 238 2.77 -17.99 -2.15
C PRO A 238 1.61 -17.77 -3.12
N VAL A 239 1.13 -16.51 -3.23
CA VAL A 239 0.06 -16.09 -4.16
C VAL A 239 0.56 -15.19 -5.30
N VAL A 240 1.84 -14.85 -5.30
CA VAL A 240 2.51 -14.09 -6.36
C VAL A 240 3.66 -14.91 -6.92
N ASP A 241 3.70 -15.06 -8.23
CA ASP A 241 4.79 -15.70 -8.95
C ASP A 241 5.81 -14.64 -9.39
N PRO A 242 6.97 -14.52 -8.75
CA PRO A 242 7.97 -13.52 -9.10
C PRO A 242 8.50 -13.69 -10.53
N THR A 243 8.46 -14.90 -11.10
CA THR A 243 8.96 -15.16 -12.45
C THR A 243 8.11 -14.54 -13.56
N LYS A 244 6.88 -14.13 -13.22
CA LYS A 244 5.94 -13.44 -14.12
C LYS A 244 5.95 -11.91 -13.97
N VAL A 245 6.75 -11.38 -13.04
CA VAL A 245 6.88 -9.92 -12.85
C VAL A 245 7.98 -9.40 -13.77
N ASN A 246 7.60 -8.76 -14.87
CA ASN A 246 8.52 -8.33 -15.93
C ASN A 246 8.89 -6.84 -15.88
N CYS A 247 8.15 -6.01 -15.14
CA CYS A 247 8.45 -4.59 -14.97
C CYS A 247 9.63 -4.37 -14.00
N PRO A 248 10.22 -3.16 -13.95
CA PRO A 248 11.14 -2.76 -12.91
C PRO A 248 10.50 -2.88 -11.51
N VAL A 249 11.24 -3.43 -10.53
CA VAL A 249 10.74 -3.70 -9.19
C VAL A 249 11.63 -3.08 -8.12
N MET A 250 11.03 -2.40 -7.14
CA MET A 250 11.67 -2.10 -5.86
C MET A 250 10.99 -2.88 -4.74
N ILE A 251 11.77 -3.61 -3.95
CA ILE A 251 11.32 -4.19 -2.69
C ILE A 251 11.85 -3.32 -1.56
N PHE A 252 10.96 -2.89 -0.65
CA PHE A 252 11.34 -2.09 0.51
C PHE A 252 11.01 -2.84 1.80
N ARG A 253 12.00 -2.94 2.72
CA ARG A 253 11.84 -3.57 4.01
C ARG A 253 12.43 -2.71 5.13
N GLY A 254 11.67 -2.54 6.21
CA GLY A 254 12.18 -1.99 7.47
C GLY A 254 12.97 -3.05 8.25
N ASP A 255 14.04 -2.64 8.93
CA ASP A 255 14.87 -3.53 9.75
C ASP A 255 14.13 -4.21 10.90
N HIS A 256 13.05 -3.58 11.38
CA HIS A 256 12.20 -4.10 12.46
C HIS A 256 10.90 -4.76 11.97
N ASP A 257 10.78 -5.07 10.66
CA ASP A 257 9.57 -5.74 10.16
C ASP A 257 9.47 -7.18 10.67
N GLY A 258 8.52 -7.43 11.57
CA GLY A 258 8.28 -8.74 12.18
C GLY A 258 7.35 -9.67 11.38
N ILE A 259 6.93 -9.27 10.17
CA ILE A 259 6.12 -10.10 9.27
C ILE A 259 6.93 -10.54 8.05
N ALA A 260 7.46 -9.57 7.30
CA ALA A 260 8.32 -9.83 6.13
C ALA A 260 9.75 -10.13 6.61
N THR A 261 10.19 -11.37 6.43
CA THR A 261 11.54 -11.79 6.84
C THR A 261 12.58 -11.51 5.76
N ASP A 262 13.86 -11.43 6.15
CA ASP A 262 14.96 -11.25 5.20
C ASP A 262 15.01 -12.40 4.20
N GLU A 263 14.87 -13.64 4.69
CA GLU A 263 14.90 -14.85 3.84
C GLU A 263 13.81 -14.81 2.77
N ASP A 264 12.60 -14.40 3.16
CA ASP A 264 11.44 -14.34 2.28
C ASP A 264 11.62 -13.25 1.20
N VAL A 265 12.08 -12.07 1.62
CA VAL A 265 12.35 -10.94 0.73
C VAL A 265 13.50 -11.21 -0.24
N PHE A 266 14.62 -11.81 0.24
CA PHE A 266 15.73 -12.19 -0.63
C PHE A 266 15.33 -13.30 -1.62
N GLY A 267 14.51 -14.26 -1.17
CA GLY A 267 13.98 -15.32 -2.04
C GLY A 267 13.20 -14.73 -3.21
N PHE A 268 12.25 -13.84 -2.95
CA PHE A 268 11.47 -13.16 -3.97
C PHE A 268 12.36 -12.33 -4.91
N PHE A 269 13.25 -11.49 -4.34
CA PHE A 269 14.16 -10.65 -5.10
C PHE A 269 15.03 -11.45 -6.07
N ASN A 270 15.59 -12.58 -5.62
CA ASN A 270 16.43 -13.42 -6.45
C ASN A 270 15.66 -14.11 -7.59
N ALA A 271 14.38 -14.43 -7.37
CA ALA A 271 13.52 -15.07 -8.36
C ALA A 271 12.99 -14.11 -9.45
N LEU A 272 13.05 -12.79 -9.25
CA LEU A 272 12.65 -11.79 -10.25
C LEU A 272 13.52 -11.90 -11.51
N PRO A 273 12.95 -12.02 -12.73
CA PRO A 273 13.71 -12.14 -13.97
C PRO A 273 14.29 -10.81 -14.44
N ASN A 274 13.60 -9.70 -14.18
CA ASN A 274 14.04 -8.36 -14.58
C ASN A 274 15.32 -7.97 -13.84
N LYS A 275 16.27 -7.35 -14.55
CA LYS A 275 17.54 -6.84 -13.99
C LYS A 275 17.41 -5.45 -13.40
N ASP A 276 16.40 -4.68 -13.79
CA ASP A 276 16.03 -3.41 -13.16
C ASP A 276 15.25 -3.70 -11.88
N LYS A 277 15.96 -4.13 -10.85
CA LYS A 277 15.40 -4.43 -9.53
C LYS A 277 16.25 -3.87 -8.41
N GLN A 278 15.59 -3.35 -7.40
CA GLN A 278 16.22 -2.78 -6.21
C GLN A 278 15.68 -3.45 -4.95
N LEU A 279 16.58 -3.72 -4.00
CA LEU A 279 16.23 -4.10 -2.64
C LEU A 279 16.73 -3.02 -1.71
N VAL A 280 15.80 -2.39 -1.00
CA VAL A 280 16.06 -1.28 -0.09
C VAL A 280 15.71 -1.72 1.33
N MET A 281 16.73 -1.87 2.17
CA MET A 281 16.58 -2.15 3.59
C MET A 281 16.96 -0.91 4.39
N VAL A 282 16.05 -0.44 5.26
CA VAL A 282 16.23 0.83 5.96
C VAL A 282 16.02 0.66 7.46
N SER A 283 16.99 1.13 8.25
CA SER A 283 16.88 1.06 9.71
C SER A 283 15.92 2.11 10.28
N GLY A 284 15.35 1.79 11.46
CA GLY A 284 14.36 2.62 12.12
C GLY A 284 12.98 2.57 11.46
N GLN A 285 12.69 1.49 10.77
CA GLN A 285 11.40 1.21 10.13
C GLN A 285 10.85 -0.14 10.59
N ALA A 286 9.57 -0.17 10.94
CA ALA A 286 8.82 -1.40 11.18
C ALA A 286 7.97 -1.78 9.98
N HIS A 287 7.02 -2.68 10.14
CA HIS A 287 6.11 -3.14 9.08
C HIS A 287 5.32 -1.99 8.41
N ASN A 288 4.89 -0.98 9.17
CA ASN A 288 4.11 0.16 8.67
C ASN A 288 5.02 1.31 8.21
N THR A 289 5.69 1.15 7.08
CA THR A 289 6.73 2.06 6.58
C THR A 289 6.21 3.43 6.15
N THR A 290 4.94 3.54 5.78
CA THR A 290 4.34 4.76 5.19
C THR A 290 3.98 5.83 6.20
N ILE A 291 3.71 5.45 7.46
CA ILE A 291 3.16 6.30 8.52
C ILE A 291 3.98 6.31 9.83
N GLY A 292 5.15 5.69 9.84
CA GLY A 292 6.09 5.75 10.97
C GLY A 292 6.78 7.13 11.09
N ILE A 293 7.47 7.34 12.22
CA ILE A 293 8.24 8.60 12.44
C ILE A 293 9.34 8.80 11.38
N ASN A 294 9.84 7.72 10.79
CA ASN A 294 10.86 7.73 9.74
C ASN A 294 10.28 7.58 8.32
N ARG A 295 8.97 7.81 8.12
CA ARG A 295 8.27 7.66 6.83
C ARG A 295 8.95 8.39 5.66
N ALA A 296 9.56 9.55 5.90
CA ALA A 296 10.27 10.31 4.88
C ALA A 296 11.42 9.52 4.23
N ARG A 297 12.04 8.56 4.94
CA ARG A 297 13.07 7.69 4.37
C ARG A 297 12.50 6.73 3.32
N PHE A 298 11.32 6.19 3.57
CA PHE A 298 10.59 5.39 2.59
C PHE A 298 10.14 6.25 1.41
N TRP A 299 9.52 7.41 1.66
CA TRP A 299 9.06 8.32 0.60
C TRP A 299 10.19 8.74 -0.33
N HIS A 300 11.38 9.01 0.21
CA HIS A 300 12.57 9.32 -0.57
C HIS A 300 12.97 8.16 -1.49
N SER A 301 12.99 6.93 -0.96
CA SER A 301 13.30 5.74 -1.75
C SER A 301 12.26 5.50 -2.84
N LEU A 302 10.98 5.69 -2.53
CA LEU A 302 9.86 5.55 -3.46
C LEU A 302 9.97 6.55 -4.61
N ASP A 303 10.14 7.85 -4.32
CA ASP A 303 10.29 8.90 -5.35
C ASP A 303 11.53 8.64 -6.21
N GLY A 304 12.68 8.33 -5.61
CA GLY A 304 13.91 8.03 -6.32
C GLY A 304 13.78 6.86 -7.30
N PHE A 305 13.11 5.78 -6.90
CA PHE A 305 12.86 4.65 -7.78
C PHE A 305 11.86 4.98 -8.90
N LEU A 306 10.77 5.66 -8.57
CA LEU A 306 9.75 6.01 -9.55
C LEU A 306 10.29 6.97 -10.64
N CYS A 307 11.21 7.86 -10.27
CA CYS A 307 11.86 8.82 -11.18
C CYS A 307 13.10 8.27 -11.87
N MET A 308 13.54 7.03 -11.55
CA MET A 308 14.71 6.44 -12.20
C MET A 308 14.49 6.39 -13.70
N PRO A 309 15.41 6.97 -14.53
CA PRO A 309 15.29 6.94 -15.97
C PRO A 309 15.23 5.51 -16.51
N GLY A 310 14.56 5.33 -17.65
CA GLY A 310 14.63 4.08 -18.40
C GLY A 310 16.07 3.78 -18.82
N ARG A 311 16.38 2.50 -18.98
CA ARG A 311 17.68 2.06 -19.49
C ARG A 311 17.88 2.56 -20.92
N VAL A 312 19.10 3.06 -21.20
CA VAL A 312 19.56 3.37 -22.56
C VAL A 312 20.32 2.15 -23.06
N ASP A 313 19.92 1.57 -24.19
CA ASP A 313 20.59 0.42 -24.82
C ASP A 313 21.72 0.86 -25.76
#